data_16967d7db14021c48c24f287752cc07a
#
_entry.id   16967d7db14021c48c24f287752cc07a
#
_cell.length_a   1.000
_cell.length_b   1.000
_cell.length_c   1.000
_cell.angle_alpha   90.00
_cell.angle_beta   90.00
_cell.angle_gamma   90.00
#
_symmetry.space_group_name_H-M   'P 1'
#
loop_
_entity.id
_entity.type
_entity.pdbx_description
1 polymer ?
#
loop_
_entity_poly.entity_id
_entity_poly.type
_entity_poly.pdbx_seq_one_letter_code
_entity_poly.pdbx_strand_id
1 'polypeptide(L)'
;MAILTLLFDFLSNITGSFGIVFDIIDYIVAIIFYIVIFTLSVRRFHDIGRGMTIPVIMLVISIISLSNEIIKEYHLGSQLDINNHILIGIISIIALIYFIFLIAISLICLAYWVQDSEKGTNQYGPNPKGETTQS
;
A
#
# COMPACT_ATOMS: atom_id res chain seq x y z
N MET A 1 8.01 -7.00 0.90
CA MET A 1 8.17 -5.88 1.85
C MET A 1 8.37 -6.36 3.28
N ALA A 2 7.44 -7.04 3.95
CA ALA A 2 7.54 -7.39 5.37
C ALA A 2 8.88 -8.04 5.81
N ILE A 3 9.43 -8.96 5.03
CA ILE A 3 10.72 -9.62 5.37
C ILE A 3 11.88 -8.61 5.29
N LEU A 4 11.84 -7.69 4.32
CA LEU A 4 12.89 -6.69 4.14
C LEU A 4 12.85 -5.66 5.27
N THR A 5 11.66 -5.19 5.65
CA THR A 5 11.47 -4.30 6.80
C THR A 5 11.98 -4.93 8.08
N LEU A 6 11.60 -6.19 8.36
CA LEU A 6 12.12 -6.91 9.54
C LEU A 6 13.65 -7.05 9.54
N LEU A 7 14.26 -7.22 8.37
CA LEU A 7 15.72 -7.26 8.26
C LEU A 7 16.35 -5.91 8.60
N PHE A 8 15.81 -4.80 8.09
CA PHE A 8 16.31 -3.47 8.38
C PHE A 8 16.11 -3.08 9.85
N ASP A 9 14.94 -3.39 10.44
CA ASP A 9 14.68 -3.19 11.87
C ASP A 9 15.69 -3.95 12.74
N PHE A 10 15.99 -5.20 12.37
CA PHE A 10 16.98 -6.00 13.07
C PHE A 10 18.38 -5.40 12.96
N LEU A 11 18.79 -4.94 11.78
CA LEU A 11 20.08 -4.28 11.55
C LEU A 11 20.16 -2.95 12.30
N SER A 12 19.10 -2.14 12.29
CA SER A 12 19.00 -0.87 13.02
C SER A 12 19.23 -1.10 14.52
N ASN A 13 18.55 -2.11 15.10
CA ASN A 13 18.68 -2.42 16.53
C ASN A 13 20.08 -2.90 16.94
N ILE A 14 20.82 -3.59 16.07
CA ILE A 14 22.18 -4.08 16.39
C ILE A 14 23.24 -3.01 16.22
N THR A 15 23.08 -2.11 15.27
CA THR A 15 24.12 -1.16 14.87
C THR A 15 24.14 0.13 15.70
N GLY A 16 23.20 0.34 16.61
CA GLY A 16 23.15 1.49 17.50
C GLY A 16 23.17 2.83 16.75
N SER A 17 24.26 3.59 16.81
CA SER A 17 24.37 4.92 16.19
C SER A 17 24.19 4.94 14.67
N PHE A 18 24.36 3.81 13.98
CA PHE A 18 24.10 3.67 12.55
C PHE A 18 22.67 3.24 12.23
N GLY A 19 21.83 2.97 13.25
CA GLY A 19 20.44 2.55 13.09
C GLY A 19 19.66 3.49 12.18
N ILE A 20 19.78 4.80 12.40
CA ILE A 20 19.10 5.82 11.59
C ILE A 20 19.37 5.68 10.08
N VAL A 21 20.57 5.23 9.70
CA VAL A 21 20.91 5.03 8.27
C VAL A 21 20.10 3.88 7.69
N PHE A 22 19.92 2.79 8.44
CA PHE A 22 19.09 1.65 7.99
C PHE A 22 17.61 2.01 7.91
N ASP A 23 17.10 2.80 8.87
CA ASP A 23 15.72 3.28 8.86
C ASP A 23 15.45 4.16 7.63
N ILE A 24 16.35 5.08 7.29
CA ILE A 24 16.26 5.92 6.10
C ILE A 24 16.27 5.06 4.83
N ILE A 25 17.12 4.04 4.76
CA ILE A 25 17.19 3.14 3.61
C ILE A 25 15.87 2.36 3.47
N ASP A 26 15.29 1.87 4.57
CA ASP A 26 14.02 1.15 4.54
C ASP A 26 12.89 2.05 4.02
N TYR A 27 12.79 3.29 4.48
CA TYR A 27 11.81 4.26 3.96
C TYR A 27 11.97 4.55 2.47
N ILE A 28 13.21 4.70 1.99
CA ILE A 28 13.47 4.91 0.55
C ILE A 28 13.03 3.69 -0.25
N VAL A 29 13.37 2.50 0.21
CA VAL A 29 12.97 1.24 -0.41
C VAL A 29 11.45 1.09 -0.41
N ALA A 30 10.77 1.42 0.69
CA ALA A 30 9.32 1.41 0.79
C ALA A 30 8.66 2.33 -0.25
N ILE A 31 9.15 3.55 -0.40
CA ILE A 31 8.64 4.51 -1.39
C ILE A 31 8.79 3.96 -2.81
N ILE A 32 9.95 3.40 -3.15
CA ILE A 32 10.20 2.79 -4.47
C ILE A 32 9.21 1.66 -4.72
N PHE A 33 8.97 0.79 -3.74
CA PHE A 33 8.00 -0.29 -3.86
C PHE A 33 6.57 0.21 -4.07
N TYR A 34 6.15 1.27 -3.36
CA TYR A 34 4.83 1.85 -3.55
C TYR A 34 4.64 2.41 -4.95
N ILE A 35 5.65 3.08 -5.51
CA ILE A 35 5.61 3.59 -6.87
C ILE A 35 5.50 2.44 -7.89
N VAL A 36 6.30 1.39 -7.73
CA VAL A 36 6.29 0.22 -8.62
C VAL A 36 4.93 -0.48 -8.57
N ILE A 37 4.41 -0.79 -7.36
CA ILE A 37 3.11 -1.46 -7.19
C ILE A 37 1.98 -0.60 -7.74
N PHE A 38 2.01 0.71 -7.51
CA PHE A 38 1.03 1.64 -8.06
C PHE A 38 1.02 1.61 -9.59
N THR A 39 2.20 1.73 -10.21
CA THR A 39 2.34 1.73 -11.68
C THR A 39 1.83 0.41 -12.29
N LEU A 40 2.20 -0.72 -11.70
CA LEU A 40 1.73 -2.05 -12.14
C LEU A 40 0.21 -2.18 -11.97
N SER A 41 -0.34 -1.69 -10.85
CA SER A 41 -1.78 -1.71 -10.59
C SER A 41 -2.54 -0.86 -11.60
N VAL A 42 -2.11 0.37 -11.85
CA VAL A 42 -2.73 1.26 -12.85
C VAL A 42 -2.76 0.59 -14.22
N ARG A 43 -1.61 0.05 -14.67
CA ARG A 43 -1.53 -0.66 -15.94
C ARG A 43 -2.51 -1.82 -16.00
N ARG A 44 -2.57 -2.64 -14.95
CA ARG A 44 -3.46 -3.79 -14.90
C ARG A 44 -4.94 -3.39 -14.90
N PHE A 45 -5.30 -2.33 -14.18
CA PHE A 45 -6.68 -1.81 -14.16
C PHE A 45 -7.09 -1.25 -15.52
N HIS A 46 -6.20 -0.61 -16.24
CA HIS A 46 -6.47 -0.16 -17.61
C HIS A 46 -6.66 -1.34 -18.58
N ASP A 47 -5.89 -2.43 -18.43
CA ASP A 47 -6.00 -3.63 -19.26
C ASP A 47 -7.37 -4.31 -19.13
N ILE A 48 -8.04 -4.17 -17.99
CA ILE A 48 -9.41 -4.69 -17.74
C ILE A 48 -10.50 -3.62 -17.92
N GLY A 49 -10.19 -2.48 -18.54
CA GLY A 49 -11.14 -1.40 -18.80
C GLY A 49 -11.59 -0.62 -17.56
N ARG A 50 -10.86 -0.73 -16.44
CA ARG A 50 -11.18 -0.06 -15.17
C ARG A 50 -10.35 1.20 -14.97
N GLY A 51 -10.95 2.18 -14.25
CA GLY A 51 -10.26 3.43 -13.93
C GLY A 51 -9.24 3.30 -12.79
N MET A 52 -8.49 4.36 -12.58
CA MET A 52 -7.42 4.45 -11.56
C MET A 52 -7.91 4.60 -10.11
N THR A 53 -9.22 4.65 -9.86
CA THR A 53 -9.75 4.97 -8.52
C THR A 53 -9.22 4.06 -7.43
N ILE A 54 -9.23 2.74 -7.63
CA ILE A 54 -8.76 1.77 -6.63
C ILE A 54 -7.24 1.84 -6.44
N PRO A 55 -6.39 1.84 -7.50
CA PRO A 55 -4.95 2.07 -7.34
C PRO A 55 -4.61 3.36 -6.59
N VAL A 56 -5.31 4.46 -6.87
CA VAL A 56 -5.09 5.75 -6.17
C VAL A 56 -5.46 5.66 -4.69
N ILE A 57 -6.59 5.04 -4.36
CA ILE A 57 -6.98 4.83 -2.96
C ILE A 57 -5.92 4.00 -2.22
N MET A 58 -5.42 2.93 -2.82
CA MET A 58 -4.38 2.10 -2.22
C MET A 58 -3.07 2.88 -2.02
N LEU A 59 -2.68 3.71 -2.98
CA LEU A 59 -1.50 4.57 -2.84
C LEU A 59 -1.65 5.55 -1.69
N VAL A 60 -2.81 6.23 -1.58
CA VAL A 60 -3.08 7.18 -0.47
C VAL A 60 -3.01 6.47 0.88
N ILE A 61 -3.63 5.29 1.01
CA ILE A 61 -3.55 4.48 2.22
C ILE A 61 -2.10 4.12 2.57
N SER A 62 -1.30 3.72 1.58
CA SER A 62 0.11 3.38 1.78
C SER A 62 0.94 4.57 2.26
N ILE A 63 0.70 5.77 1.70
CA ILE A 63 1.36 7.01 2.13
C ILE A 63 0.99 7.36 3.57
N ILE A 64 -0.30 7.25 3.93
CA ILE A 64 -0.77 7.51 5.30
C ILE A 64 -0.12 6.52 6.28
N SER A 65 -0.05 5.23 5.92
CA SER A 65 0.58 4.22 6.77
C SER A 65 2.06 4.51 6.99
N LEU A 66 2.80 4.81 5.93
CA LEU A 66 4.22 5.18 6.03
C LEU A 66 4.43 6.44 6.88
N SER A 67 3.59 7.46 6.71
CA SER A 67 3.66 8.68 7.52
C SER A 67 3.44 8.40 9.01
N ASN A 68 2.51 7.51 9.34
CA ASN A 68 2.25 7.11 10.72
C ASN A 68 3.43 6.33 11.35
N GLU A 69 4.11 5.49 10.57
CA GLU A 69 5.33 4.79 11.02
C GLU A 69 6.43 5.79 11.34
N ILE A 70 6.71 6.74 10.45
CA ILE A 70 7.70 7.80 10.66
C ILE A 70 7.37 8.64 11.89
N ILE A 71 6.11 9.06 12.08
CA ILE A 71 5.69 9.85 13.24
C ILE A 71 5.90 9.09 14.55
N LYS A 72 5.62 7.78 14.58
CA LYS A 72 5.83 6.94 15.76
C LYS A 72 7.32 6.77 16.07
N GLU A 73 8.11 6.44 15.06
CA GLU A 73 9.53 6.16 15.20
C GLU A 73 10.29 7.36 15.78
N TYR A 74 10.04 8.54 15.24
CA TYR A 74 10.73 9.76 15.65
C TYR A 74 10.01 10.55 16.76
N HIS A 75 8.98 9.98 17.38
CA HIS A 75 8.19 10.64 18.44
C HIS A 75 7.73 12.06 18.08
N LEU A 76 7.45 12.29 16.79
CA LEU A 76 7.03 13.60 16.27
C LEU A 76 5.60 13.97 16.68
N GLY A 77 4.82 12.99 17.20
CA GLY A 77 3.48 13.21 17.74
C GLY A 77 3.52 13.38 19.27
N SER A 78 2.69 14.27 19.81
CA SER A 78 2.42 14.31 21.26
C SER A 78 1.86 12.94 21.68
N GLN A 79 2.41 12.34 22.72
CA GLN A 79 1.81 11.18 23.35
C GLN A 79 0.42 11.62 23.89
N LEU A 80 -0.63 11.17 23.22
CA LEU A 80 -1.98 11.32 23.74
C LEU A 80 -2.03 10.47 25.02
N ASP A 81 -2.07 11.14 26.18
CA ASP A 81 -2.33 10.47 27.45
C ASP A 81 -3.78 10.00 27.46
N ILE A 82 -3.99 8.81 26.88
CA ILE A 82 -5.33 8.22 26.71
C ILE A 82 -5.63 7.41 27.98
N ASN A 83 -5.98 8.12 29.06
CA ASN A 83 -6.44 7.49 30.29
C ASN A 83 -7.96 7.24 30.34
N ASN A 84 -8.68 7.58 29.26
CA ASN A 84 -10.13 7.46 29.20
C ASN A 84 -10.55 6.17 28.49
N HIS A 85 -11.09 5.19 29.23
CA HIS A 85 -11.57 3.91 28.69
C HIS A 85 -12.61 4.05 27.56
N ILE A 86 -13.45 5.09 27.62
CA ILE A 86 -14.45 5.36 26.56
C ILE A 86 -13.75 5.75 25.27
N LEU A 87 -12.74 6.62 25.35
CA LEU A 87 -11.96 7.07 24.20
C LEU A 87 -11.18 5.90 23.57
N ILE A 88 -10.56 5.05 24.41
CA ILE A 88 -9.92 3.82 23.94
C ILE A 88 -10.91 2.92 23.20
N GLY A 89 -12.12 2.74 23.74
CA GLY A 89 -13.17 1.94 23.10
C GLY A 89 -13.55 2.49 21.73
N ILE A 90 -13.75 3.80 21.60
CA ILE A 90 -14.09 4.45 20.33
C ILE A 90 -12.96 4.28 19.31
N ILE A 91 -11.71 4.52 19.70
CA ILE A 91 -10.53 4.35 18.82
C ILE A 91 -10.43 2.91 18.34
N SER A 92 -10.66 1.92 19.23
CA SER A 92 -10.60 0.51 18.88
C SER A 92 -11.66 0.11 17.86
N ILE A 93 -12.88 0.64 17.97
CA ILE A 93 -13.96 0.41 17.01
C ILE A 93 -13.61 1.03 15.65
N ILE A 94 -13.10 2.25 15.63
CA ILE A 94 -12.65 2.91 14.38
C ILE A 94 -11.52 2.12 13.73
N ALA A 95 -10.54 1.66 14.51
CA ALA A 95 -9.44 0.83 14.02
C ALA A 95 -9.93 -0.50 13.42
N LEU A 96 -10.92 -1.14 14.04
CA LEU A 96 -11.53 -2.36 13.54
C LEU A 96 -12.24 -2.13 12.19
N ILE A 97 -13.05 -1.06 12.09
CA ILE A 97 -13.72 -0.68 10.84
C ILE A 97 -12.69 -0.41 9.74
N TYR A 98 -11.63 0.33 10.05
CA TYR A 98 -10.53 0.60 9.13
C TYR A 98 -9.85 -0.68 8.66
N PHE A 99 -9.59 -1.63 9.56
CA PHE A 99 -8.98 -2.91 9.24
C PHE A 99 -9.86 -3.76 8.30
N ILE A 100 -11.18 -3.82 8.56
CA ILE A 100 -12.14 -4.50 7.67
C ILE A 100 -12.16 -3.85 6.29
N PHE A 101 -12.12 -2.52 6.22
CA PHE A 101 -12.05 -1.77 4.98
C PHE A 101 -10.77 -2.08 4.18
N LEU A 102 -9.62 -2.18 4.83
CA LEU A 102 -8.36 -2.58 4.18
C LEU A 102 -8.43 -3.99 3.58
N ILE A 103 -9.01 -4.95 4.33
CA ILE A 103 -9.21 -6.31 3.83
C ILE A 103 -10.12 -6.30 2.60
N ALA A 104 -11.24 -5.59 2.64
CA ALA A 104 -12.17 -5.51 1.53
C ALA A 104 -11.50 -4.95 0.26
N ILE A 105 -10.76 -3.84 0.38
CA ILE A 105 -10.02 -3.25 -0.76
C ILE A 105 -8.96 -4.23 -1.28
N SER A 106 -8.23 -4.91 -0.40
CA SER A 106 -7.20 -5.88 -0.79
C SER A 106 -7.79 -7.04 -1.58
N LEU A 107 -8.95 -7.57 -1.17
CA LEU A 107 -9.65 -8.63 -1.87
C LEU A 107 -10.17 -8.17 -3.25
N ILE A 108 -10.71 -6.96 -3.33
CA ILE A 108 -11.16 -6.36 -4.61
C ILE A 108 -9.96 -6.19 -5.55
N CYS A 109 -8.84 -5.67 -5.05
CA CYS A 109 -7.62 -5.50 -5.83
C CYS A 109 -7.10 -6.84 -6.35
N LEU A 110 -7.07 -7.86 -5.49
CA LEU A 110 -6.67 -9.22 -5.86
C LEU A 110 -7.58 -9.80 -6.95
N ALA A 111 -8.90 -9.64 -6.82
CA ALA A 111 -9.85 -10.10 -7.81
C ALA A 111 -9.59 -9.45 -9.19
N TYR A 112 -9.31 -8.14 -9.23
CA TYR A 112 -8.99 -7.45 -10.47
C TYR A 112 -7.61 -7.83 -11.03
N TRP A 113 -6.64 -8.17 -10.18
CA TRP A 113 -5.33 -8.65 -10.64
C TRP A 113 -5.39 -10.00 -11.33
N VAL A 114 -6.32 -10.87 -10.92
CA VAL A 114 -6.51 -12.21 -11.48
C VAL A 114 -7.43 -12.19 -12.71
N GLN A 115 -8.24 -11.13 -12.87
CA GLN A 115 -9.18 -11.01 -13.98
C GLN A 115 -8.44 -10.93 -15.32
N ASP A 116 -8.94 -11.61 -16.35
CA ASP A 116 -8.40 -11.48 -17.72
C ASP A 116 -8.62 -10.07 -18.29
N SER A 117 -7.72 -9.69 -19.21
CA SER A 117 -7.84 -8.42 -19.94
C SER A 117 -9.14 -8.37 -20.73
N GLU A 118 -9.71 -7.17 -20.88
CA GLU A 118 -10.90 -6.95 -21.68
C GLU A 118 -10.64 -7.33 -23.15
N LYS A 119 -11.59 -8.06 -23.77
CA LYS A 119 -11.45 -8.48 -25.16
C LYS A 119 -11.64 -7.29 -26.11
N GLY A 120 -10.74 -7.16 -27.08
CA GLY A 120 -10.80 -6.09 -28.07
C GLY A 120 -10.14 -4.79 -27.59
N THR A 121 -10.56 -3.67 -28.19
CA THR A 121 -10.08 -2.32 -27.85
C THR A 121 -10.98 -1.70 -26.79
N ASN A 122 -10.42 -1.26 -25.69
CA ASN A 122 -11.12 -0.52 -24.65
C ASN A 122 -10.75 0.98 -24.69
N GLN A 123 -11.28 1.78 -23.74
CA GLN A 123 -11.05 3.22 -23.67
C GLN A 123 -9.56 3.61 -23.46
N TYR A 124 -8.69 2.67 -23.09
CA TYR A 124 -7.27 2.89 -22.83
C TYR A 124 -6.36 2.34 -23.94
N GLY A 125 -6.91 1.64 -24.92
CA GLY A 125 -6.17 1.12 -26.07
C GLY A 125 -6.52 -0.32 -26.45
N PRO A 126 -5.81 -0.89 -27.43
CA PRO A 126 -6.01 -2.26 -27.86
C PRO A 126 -5.57 -3.25 -26.78
N ASN A 127 -6.25 -4.40 -26.74
CA ASN A 127 -5.88 -5.48 -25.83
C ASN A 127 -4.44 -5.96 -26.12
N PRO A 128 -3.52 -5.94 -25.13
CA PRO A 128 -2.14 -6.40 -25.32
C PRO A 128 -2.03 -7.90 -25.64
N LYS A 129 -3.06 -8.69 -25.32
CA LYS A 129 -3.18 -10.10 -25.71
C LYS A 129 -3.90 -10.28 -27.07
N GLY A 130 -4.02 -9.21 -27.87
CA GLY A 130 -4.82 -9.12 -29.07
C GLY A 130 -4.95 -10.42 -29.83
N GLU A 131 -6.19 -10.81 -30.15
CA GLU A 131 -6.46 -11.89 -31.08
C GLU A 131 -5.80 -11.52 -32.40
N THR A 132 -4.71 -12.23 -32.75
CA THR A 132 -4.28 -12.29 -34.12
C THR A 132 -5.44 -12.91 -34.89
N THR A 133 -6.28 -12.07 -35.46
CA THR A 133 -7.23 -12.48 -36.50
C THR A 133 -6.36 -13.03 -37.62
N GLN A 134 -6.19 -14.35 -37.62
CA GLN A 134 -5.67 -15.03 -38.78
C GLN A 134 -6.77 -14.91 -39.82
N SER A 135 -6.58 -13.99 -40.73
CA SER A 135 -7.31 -13.92 -42.02
C SER A 135 -6.82 -15.03 -42.93
#